data_179e5e256f591144ce0b3531e7aaa425
#
_entry.id   179e5e256f591144ce0b3531e7aaa425
#
_cell.length_a   1.000
_cell.length_b   1.000
_cell.length_c   1.000
_cell.angle_alpha   90.00
_cell.angle_beta   90.00
_cell.angle_gamma   90.00
#
_symmetry.space_group_name_H-M   'P 1'
#
loop_
_entity.id
_entity.type
_entity.pdbx_description
1 polymer ?
#
loop_
_entity_poly.entity_id
_entity_poly.type
_entity_poly.pdbx_seq_one_letter_code
_entity_poly.pdbx_strand_id
1 'polypeptide(L)'
;MADIVDPTPGRPSADRIPEGRFTRLRRYNLAMGVLHAAQAAAVIALATSFSLPVTAAFMIGPPGSKPAPPATLFDVSIAWGCALFLLLSAAAHFIIASPPVFPWYRANLLLSRNYARWIEYSLSSSVMIVLIALITGISDVAALVALFGVNVSMILFGLLQEKYEKPGDGMLPFWLGCIAGVTPWIAIGIYLVSPGNAANPPGFVYGIFISLFVFFNCFAVNQWLQYRQIGKWSDYLYGETVYITLSLVAKSLLAWQVFAGTLVPS
;
A
#
# COMPACT_ATOMS: atom_id res chain seq x y z
N MET A 1 -40.72 23.90 25.03
CA MET A 1 -39.63 22.92 25.23
C MET A 1 -39.99 21.74 24.37
N ALA A 2 -39.48 21.67 23.16
CA ALA A 2 -39.79 20.60 22.21
C ALA A 2 -38.57 19.68 22.17
N ASP A 3 -38.79 18.45 22.54
CA ASP A 3 -37.79 17.37 22.44
C ASP A 3 -37.39 17.16 20.97
N ILE A 4 -36.14 17.49 20.64
CA ILE A 4 -35.56 17.17 19.34
C ILE A 4 -35.24 15.69 19.36
N VAL A 5 -36.18 14.88 18.87
CA VAL A 5 -35.95 13.48 18.54
C VAL A 5 -35.06 13.45 17.30
N ASP A 6 -33.82 12.99 17.46
CA ASP A 6 -32.89 12.70 16.35
C ASP A 6 -33.34 11.43 15.59
N PRO A 7 -33.82 11.52 14.34
CA PRO A 7 -34.37 10.38 13.61
C PRO A 7 -33.36 9.78 12.63
N THR A 8 -32.10 9.51 13.02
CA THR A 8 -31.21 8.72 12.18
C THR A 8 -31.16 7.27 12.67
N PRO A 9 -31.93 6.33 12.07
CA PRO A 9 -31.80 4.93 12.35
C PRO A 9 -30.53 4.41 11.64
N GLY A 10 -29.54 3.95 12.43
CA GLY A 10 -28.45 3.13 11.91
C GLY A 10 -27.05 3.41 12.39
N ARG A 11 -26.79 4.40 13.23
CA ARG A 11 -25.48 4.47 13.92
C ARG A 11 -25.51 3.57 15.16
N PRO A 12 -24.53 2.61 15.26
CA PRO A 12 -24.19 2.12 16.58
C PRO A 12 -23.70 3.34 17.37
N SER A 13 -24.39 3.71 18.45
CA SER A 13 -23.90 4.74 19.35
C SER A 13 -22.48 4.35 19.77
N ALA A 14 -21.57 5.35 19.85
CA ALA A 14 -20.17 5.15 20.26
C ALA A 14 -20.06 4.32 21.57
N ASP A 15 -21.10 4.32 22.39
CA ASP A 15 -21.22 3.57 23.65
C ASP A 15 -21.50 2.07 23.47
N ARG A 16 -21.74 1.55 22.25
CA ARG A 16 -22.12 0.16 22.01
C ARG A 16 -21.00 -0.77 21.57
N ILE A 17 -19.81 -0.24 21.24
CA ILE A 17 -18.69 -1.13 20.88
C ILE A 17 -17.98 -1.59 22.17
N PRO A 18 -18.01 -2.90 22.50
CA PRO A 18 -17.36 -3.39 23.71
C PRO A 18 -15.87 -3.07 23.75
N GLU A 19 -15.38 -2.59 24.90
CA GLU A 19 -13.95 -2.27 25.14
C GLU A 19 -13.01 -3.41 24.74
N GLY A 20 -13.43 -4.66 24.97
CA GLY A 20 -12.68 -5.86 24.61
C GLY A 20 -12.34 -5.94 23.11
N ARG A 21 -13.12 -5.32 22.23
CA ARG A 21 -12.83 -5.28 20.78
C ARG A 21 -11.62 -4.39 20.47
N PHE A 22 -11.55 -3.23 21.11
CA PHE A 22 -10.40 -2.32 20.95
C PHE A 22 -9.13 -2.92 21.56
N THR A 23 -9.23 -3.58 22.72
CA THR A 23 -8.10 -4.30 23.32
C THR A 23 -7.60 -5.42 22.41
N ARG A 24 -8.49 -6.17 21.77
CA ARG A 24 -8.14 -7.21 20.79
C ARG A 24 -7.46 -6.59 19.56
N LEU A 25 -8.02 -5.51 19.01
CA LEU A 25 -7.45 -4.81 17.86
C LEU A 25 -6.05 -4.25 18.17
N ARG A 26 -5.84 -3.69 19.38
CA ARG A 26 -4.53 -3.23 19.84
C ARG A 26 -3.52 -4.37 19.90
N ARG A 27 -3.87 -5.50 20.48
CA ARG A 27 -3.00 -6.70 20.51
C ARG A 27 -2.70 -7.20 19.10
N TYR A 28 -3.69 -7.16 18.22
CA TYR A 28 -3.53 -7.55 16.82
C TYR A 28 -2.53 -6.62 16.10
N ASN A 29 -2.65 -5.31 16.28
CA ASN A 29 -1.66 -4.36 15.74
C ASN A 29 -0.25 -4.64 16.29
N LEU A 30 -0.08 -4.88 17.58
CA LEU A 30 1.23 -5.22 18.15
C LEU A 30 1.82 -6.50 17.53
N ALA A 31 1.00 -7.55 17.37
CA ALA A 31 1.44 -8.78 16.71
C ALA A 31 1.87 -8.54 15.26
N MET A 32 1.10 -7.76 14.50
CA MET A 32 1.44 -7.42 13.11
C MET A 32 2.71 -6.57 13.03
N GLY A 33 2.89 -5.61 13.95
CA GLY A 33 4.13 -4.82 14.05
C GLY A 33 5.35 -5.71 14.27
N VAL A 34 5.25 -6.68 15.19
CA VAL A 34 6.34 -7.66 15.45
C VAL A 34 6.62 -8.51 14.19
N LEU A 35 5.58 -9.00 13.52
CA LEU A 35 5.74 -9.80 12.31
C LEU A 35 6.40 -9.03 11.17
N HIS A 36 6.00 -7.77 10.94
CA HIS A 36 6.65 -6.93 9.95
C HIS A 36 8.12 -6.65 10.29
N ALA A 37 8.41 -6.32 11.55
CA ALA A 37 9.78 -6.06 12.00
C ALA A 37 10.68 -7.31 11.89
N ALA A 38 10.16 -8.48 12.28
CA ALA A 38 10.88 -9.75 12.16
C ALA A 38 11.19 -10.09 10.71
N GLN A 39 10.23 -9.89 9.79
CA GLN A 39 10.46 -10.11 8.36
C GLN A 39 11.49 -9.12 7.78
N ALA A 40 11.43 -7.84 8.16
CA ALA A 40 12.44 -6.86 7.75
C ALA A 40 13.84 -7.27 8.20
N ALA A 41 13.98 -7.68 9.46
CA ALA A 41 15.25 -8.17 10.00
C ALA A 41 15.73 -9.44 9.27
N ALA A 42 14.83 -10.38 8.99
CA ALA A 42 15.15 -11.60 8.27
C ALA A 42 15.62 -11.32 6.82
N VAL A 43 14.91 -10.44 6.10
CA VAL A 43 15.31 -10.03 4.74
C VAL A 43 16.70 -9.42 4.74
N ILE A 44 17.00 -8.49 5.65
CA ILE A 44 18.33 -7.86 5.72
C ILE A 44 19.42 -8.86 6.12
N ALA A 45 19.13 -9.76 7.05
CA ALA A 45 20.12 -10.73 7.54
C ALA A 45 20.47 -11.83 6.54
N LEU A 46 19.52 -12.18 5.65
CA LEU A 46 19.65 -13.32 4.73
C LEU A 46 19.91 -12.88 3.29
N ALA A 47 19.70 -11.62 2.93
CA ALA A 47 19.80 -11.15 1.55
C ALA A 47 21.24 -10.93 1.09
N THR A 48 21.43 -11.12 -0.21
CA THR A 48 22.65 -10.67 -0.91
C THR A 48 22.61 -9.16 -1.17
N SER A 49 23.74 -8.59 -1.58
CA SER A 49 23.89 -7.16 -1.92
C SER A 49 23.36 -6.82 -3.33
N PHE A 50 22.23 -7.42 -3.73
CA PHE A 50 21.63 -7.16 -5.03
C PHE A 50 21.00 -5.75 -5.09
N SER A 51 21.37 -4.98 -6.11
CA SER A 51 20.90 -3.61 -6.36
C SER A 51 20.47 -3.43 -7.80
N LEU A 52 19.56 -2.49 -8.06
CA LEU A 52 19.13 -2.10 -9.39
C LEU A 52 19.40 -0.61 -9.62
N PRO A 53 19.88 -0.21 -10.81
CA PRO A 53 20.20 1.18 -11.12
C PRO A 53 18.96 2.01 -11.31
N VAL A 54 18.96 3.23 -10.78
CA VAL A 54 18.07 4.31 -11.18
C VAL A 54 18.80 5.18 -12.18
N THR A 55 18.17 5.39 -13.34
CA THR A 55 18.82 6.01 -14.49
C THR A 55 18.10 7.27 -14.96
N ALA A 56 18.78 8.08 -15.75
CA ALA A 56 18.18 9.17 -16.52
C ALA A 56 18.83 9.28 -17.88
N ALA A 57 18.03 9.59 -18.92
CA ALA A 57 18.51 9.92 -20.25
C ALA A 57 18.29 11.41 -20.51
N PHE A 58 19.36 12.20 -20.53
CA PHE A 58 19.29 13.65 -20.70
C PHE A 58 19.31 14.04 -22.18
N MET A 59 18.59 15.11 -22.52
CA MET A 59 18.64 15.70 -23.86
C MET A 59 20.00 16.38 -24.08
N ILE A 60 20.65 16.11 -25.23
CA ILE A 60 21.95 16.64 -25.58
C ILE A 60 21.88 17.57 -26.80
N GLY A 61 20.69 17.89 -27.29
CA GLY A 61 20.44 18.75 -28.43
C GLY A 61 19.01 19.32 -28.44
N PRO A 62 18.59 20.00 -29.50
CA PRO A 62 17.24 20.55 -29.60
C PRO A 62 16.18 19.45 -29.59
N PRO A 63 14.89 19.77 -29.30
CA PRO A 63 13.78 18.81 -29.32
C PRO A 63 13.78 17.99 -30.62
N GLY A 64 13.67 16.66 -30.49
CA GLY A 64 13.80 15.72 -31.62
C GLY A 64 15.19 15.09 -31.78
N SER A 65 16.22 15.61 -31.12
CA SER A 65 17.53 14.94 -31.05
C SER A 65 17.43 13.64 -30.26
N LYS A 66 18.29 12.67 -30.61
CA LYS A 66 18.41 11.46 -29.78
C LYS A 66 18.91 11.85 -28.40
N PRO A 67 18.27 11.32 -27.31
CA PRO A 67 18.79 11.52 -25.95
C PRO A 67 20.17 10.86 -25.81
N ALA A 68 20.93 11.30 -24.81
CA ALA A 68 22.13 10.58 -24.38
C ALA A 68 21.75 9.14 -23.93
N PRO A 69 22.69 8.19 -24.02
CA PRO A 69 22.50 6.90 -23.36
C PRO A 69 22.13 7.09 -21.88
N PRO A 70 21.26 6.24 -21.30
CA PRO A 70 20.89 6.35 -19.89
C PRO A 70 22.14 6.30 -18.99
N ALA A 71 22.25 7.30 -18.10
CA ALA A 71 23.29 7.35 -17.08
C ALA A 71 22.71 6.88 -15.75
N THR A 72 23.45 6.05 -15.01
CA THR A 72 23.08 5.67 -13.64
C THR A 72 23.28 6.85 -12.70
N LEU A 73 22.23 7.22 -11.98
CA LEU A 73 22.27 8.26 -10.95
C LEU A 73 22.68 7.68 -9.59
N PHE A 74 22.10 6.56 -9.23
CA PHE A 74 22.39 5.78 -8.01
C PHE A 74 21.79 4.38 -8.13
N ASP A 75 22.22 3.49 -7.23
CA ASP A 75 21.70 2.14 -7.13
C ASP A 75 20.76 1.99 -5.92
N VAL A 76 19.65 1.28 -6.11
CA VAL A 76 18.71 0.94 -5.05
C VAL A 76 18.93 -0.50 -4.62
N SER A 77 19.34 -0.69 -3.37
CA SER A 77 19.39 -2.03 -2.77
C SER A 77 17.97 -2.59 -2.61
N ILE A 78 17.71 -3.72 -3.25
CA ILE A 78 16.39 -4.35 -3.23
C ILE A 78 16.06 -4.89 -1.85
N ALA A 79 17.05 -5.42 -1.12
CA ALA A 79 16.87 -5.87 0.26
C ALA A 79 16.44 -4.73 1.20
N TRP A 80 17.12 -3.57 1.13
CA TRP A 80 16.76 -2.40 1.92
C TRP A 80 15.42 -1.79 1.49
N GLY A 81 15.08 -1.84 0.21
CA GLY A 81 13.76 -1.44 -0.28
C GLY A 81 12.64 -2.32 0.30
N CYS A 82 12.84 -3.65 0.34
CA CYS A 82 11.91 -4.58 0.98
C CYS A 82 11.81 -4.34 2.49
N ALA A 83 12.93 -4.13 3.17
CA ALA A 83 12.94 -3.82 4.59
C ALA A 83 12.22 -2.49 4.88
N LEU A 84 12.37 -1.48 4.01
CA LEU A 84 11.78 -0.15 4.21
C LEU A 84 10.24 -0.22 4.29
N PHE A 85 9.56 -0.85 3.33
CA PHE A 85 8.10 -0.92 3.41
C PHE A 85 7.59 -1.79 4.56
N LEU A 86 8.35 -2.82 4.97
CA LEU A 86 8.04 -3.62 6.16
C LEU A 86 8.23 -2.82 7.45
N LEU A 87 9.33 -2.05 7.57
CA LEU A 87 9.61 -1.21 8.73
C LEU A 87 8.63 -0.03 8.86
N LEU A 88 8.20 0.57 7.75
CA LEU A 88 7.14 1.59 7.75
C LEU A 88 5.86 1.04 8.38
N SER A 89 5.46 -0.18 8.00
CA SER A 89 4.28 -0.83 8.59
C SER A 89 4.49 -1.21 10.05
N ALA A 90 5.65 -1.76 10.40
CA ALA A 90 5.97 -2.08 11.78
C ALA A 90 5.90 -0.83 12.68
N ALA A 91 6.52 0.27 12.25
CA ALA A 91 6.50 1.54 12.96
C ALA A 91 5.06 2.07 13.13
N ALA A 92 4.25 2.08 12.07
CA ALA A 92 2.86 2.52 12.15
C ALA A 92 2.05 1.68 13.14
N HIS A 93 2.17 0.35 13.09
CA HIS A 93 1.49 -0.55 14.03
C HIS A 93 1.91 -0.29 15.49
N PHE A 94 3.20 -0.10 15.76
CA PHE A 94 3.67 0.21 17.12
C PHE A 94 3.22 1.61 17.57
N ILE A 95 3.25 2.60 16.69
CA ILE A 95 2.82 3.98 17.00
C ILE A 95 1.34 3.99 17.38
N ILE A 96 0.45 3.42 16.55
CA ILE A 96 -1.00 3.44 16.83
C ILE A 96 -1.39 2.56 18.03
N ALA A 97 -0.61 1.54 18.36
CA ALA A 97 -0.82 0.69 19.53
C ALA A 97 -0.17 1.27 20.81
N SER A 98 0.66 2.30 20.70
CA SER A 98 1.33 2.92 21.85
C SER A 98 0.34 3.62 22.78
N PRO A 99 0.61 3.67 24.11
CA PRO A 99 -0.29 4.31 25.07
C PRO A 99 -0.68 5.76 24.72
N PRO A 100 0.23 6.64 24.24
CA PRO A 100 -0.13 8.03 23.94
C PRO A 100 -0.98 8.18 22.67
N VAL A 101 -0.88 7.29 21.69
CA VAL A 101 -1.55 7.43 20.38
C VAL A 101 -2.83 6.58 20.30
N PHE A 102 -2.92 5.48 21.04
CA PHE A 102 -4.04 4.58 20.97
C PHE A 102 -5.42 5.22 21.26
N PRO A 103 -5.58 6.17 22.23
CA PRO A 103 -6.83 6.87 22.43
C PRO A 103 -7.27 7.67 21.21
N TRP A 104 -6.35 8.36 20.52
CA TRP A 104 -6.62 9.07 19.28
C TRP A 104 -7.03 8.12 18.15
N TYR A 105 -6.31 6.99 17.99
CA TYR A 105 -6.63 5.96 17.02
C TYR A 105 -8.05 5.42 17.23
N ARG A 106 -8.37 5.02 18.46
CA ARG A 106 -9.70 4.57 18.86
C ARG A 106 -10.80 5.60 18.55
N ALA A 107 -10.59 6.87 18.90
CA ALA A 107 -11.55 7.93 18.64
C ALA A 107 -11.85 8.08 17.15
N ASN A 108 -10.85 7.93 16.29
CA ASN A 108 -11.04 7.97 14.83
C ASN A 108 -11.79 6.73 14.31
N LEU A 109 -11.51 5.54 14.84
CA LEU A 109 -12.25 4.32 14.45
C LEU A 109 -13.74 4.39 14.80
N LEU A 110 -14.10 5.02 15.94
CA LEU A 110 -15.49 5.27 16.32
C LEU A 110 -16.21 6.20 15.33
N LEU A 111 -15.47 7.02 14.60
CA LEU A 111 -15.97 7.88 13.52
C LEU A 111 -15.85 7.22 12.13
N SER A 112 -15.62 5.91 12.07
CA SER A 112 -15.44 5.14 10.83
C SER A 112 -14.35 5.70 9.92
N ARG A 113 -13.21 6.09 10.48
CA ARG A 113 -12.04 6.59 9.75
C ARG A 113 -10.73 6.17 10.38
N ASN A 114 -9.69 6.00 9.55
CA ASN A 114 -8.33 5.66 10.00
C ASN A 114 -7.27 6.41 9.21
N TYR A 115 -6.95 7.62 9.60
CA TYR A 115 -5.94 8.45 8.94
C TYR A 115 -4.54 7.83 8.99
N ALA A 116 -4.18 7.16 10.09
CA ALA A 116 -2.87 6.51 10.22
C ALA A 116 -2.64 5.46 9.13
N ARG A 117 -3.65 4.64 8.82
CA ARG A 117 -3.61 3.66 7.75
C ARG A 117 -3.33 4.29 6.39
N TRP A 118 -4.05 5.34 6.04
CA TRP A 118 -3.89 5.98 4.74
C TRP A 118 -2.54 6.66 4.57
N ILE A 119 -2.01 7.28 5.64
CA ILE A 119 -0.66 7.87 5.63
C ILE A 119 0.39 6.77 5.48
N GLU A 120 0.31 5.71 6.27
CA GLU A 120 1.27 4.60 6.18
C GLU A 120 1.20 3.93 4.79
N TYR A 121 0.00 3.62 4.28
CA TYR A 121 -0.15 2.98 2.98
C TYR A 121 0.34 3.87 1.84
N SER A 122 0.14 5.18 1.91
CA SER A 122 0.63 6.10 0.87
C SER A 122 2.16 6.02 0.71
N LEU A 123 2.89 5.80 1.78
CA LEU A 123 4.34 5.64 1.75
C LEU A 123 4.74 4.19 1.41
N SER A 124 4.28 3.23 2.20
CA SER A 124 4.75 1.84 2.08
C SER A 124 4.35 1.19 0.76
N SER A 125 3.11 1.38 0.29
CA SER A 125 2.68 0.80 -0.99
C SER A 125 3.34 1.49 -2.18
N SER A 126 3.70 2.78 -2.06
CA SER A 126 4.43 3.49 -3.13
C SER A 126 5.89 3.02 -3.23
N VAL A 127 6.54 2.71 -2.11
CA VAL A 127 7.83 2.01 -2.12
C VAL A 127 7.68 0.64 -2.81
N MET A 128 6.63 -0.13 -2.50
CA MET A 128 6.37 -1.42 -3.15
C MET A 128 6.23 -1.26 -4.68
N ILE A 129 5.44 -0.30 -5.16
CA ILE A 129 5.26 -0.03 -6.60
C ILE A 129 6.57 0.33 -7.29
N VAL A 130 7.40 1.17 -6.66
CA VAL A 130 8.73 1.52 -7.20
C VAL A 130 9.64 0.28 -7.31
N LEU A 131 9.65 -0.58 -6.29
CA LEU A 131 10.43 -1.83 -6.35
C LEU A 131 9.92 -2.78 -7.44
N ILE A 132 8.60 -2.94 -7.59
CA ILE A 132 8.02 -3.74 -8.67
C ILE A 132 8.41 -3.15 -10.03
N ALA A 133 8.34 -1.83 -10.20
CA ALA A 133 8.74 -1.15 -11.42
C ALA A 133 10.22 -1.39 -11.75
N LEU A 134 11.13 -1.24 -10.78
CA LEU A 134 12.55 -1.52 -10.95
C LEU A 134 12.81 -2.98 -11.38
N ILE A 135 12.17 -3.94 -10.71
CA ILE A 135 12.31 -5.37 -11.00
C ILE A 135 11.77 -5.73 -12.40
N THR A 136 10.77 -4.98 -12.90
CA THR A 136 10.24 -5.13 -14.26
C THR A 136 11.04 -4.37 -15.33
N GLY A 137 12.08 -3.62 -14.94
CA GLY A 137 12.98 -2.92 -15.86
C GLY A 137 12.66 -1.43 -16.06
N ILE A 138 11.73 -0.85 -15.31
CA ILE A 138 11.50 0.61 -15.31
C ILE A 138 12.54 1.24 -14.38
N SER A 139 13.61 1.79 -14.95
CA SER A 139 14.73 2.39 -14.19
C SER A 139 14.79 3.91 -14.28
N ASP A 140 14.06 4.53 -15.21
CA ASP A 140 14.08 5.98 -15.38
C ASP A 140 13.52 6.70 -14.16
N VAL A 141 14.29 7.66 -13.61
CA VAL A 141 13.95 8.37 -12.36
C VAL A 141 12.65 9.16 -12.49
N ALA A 142 12.35 9.77 -13.64
CA ALA A 142 11.12 10.53 -13.82
C ALA A 142 9.90 9.61 -13.83
N ALA A 143 10.00 8.43 -14.45
CA ALA A 143 8.96 7.41 -14.41
C ALA A 143 8.74 6.89 -12.97
N LEU A 144 9.81 6.60 -12.22
CA LEU A 144 9.72 6.14 -10.83
C LEU A 144 9.08 7.18 -9.91
N VAL A 145 9.46 8.47 -10.05
CA VAL A 145 8.85 9.57 -9.30
C VAL A 145 7.36 9.72 -9.65
N ALA A 146 7.00 9.63 -10.93
CA ALA A 146 5.61 9.69 -11.38
C ALA A 146 4.78 8.52 -10.82
N LEU A 147 5.30 7.29 -10.88
CA LEU A 147 4.66 6.10 -10.33
C LEU A 147 4.46 6.19 -8.81
N PHE A 148 5.48 6.67 -8.09
CA PHE A 148 5.36 6.92 -6.65
C PHE A 148 4.27 7.94 -6.36
N GLY A 149 4.28 9.11 -7.03
CA GLY A 149 3.32 10.18 -6.80
C GLY A 149 1.88 9.79 -7.14
N VAL A 150 1.66 9.08 -8.24
CA VAL A 150 0.34 8.58 -8.62
C VAL A 150 -0.18 7.56 -7.60
N ASN A 151 0.67 6.66 -7.12
CA ASN A 151 0.26 5.68 -6.11
C ASN A 151 -0.05 6.35 -4.75
N VAL A 152 0.75 7.34 -4.33
CA VAL A 152 0.43 8.17 -3.15
C VAL A 152 -0.95 8.82 -3.33
N SER A 153 -1.21 9.43 -4.49
CA SER A 153 -2.49 10.09 -4.78
C SER A 153 -3.66 9.10 -4.73
N MET A 154 -3.51 7.91 -5.30
CA MET A 154 -4.50 6.83 -5.22
C MET A 154 -4.88 6.52 -3.77
N ILE A 155 -3.88 6.33 -2.91
CA ILE A 155 -4.11 6.01 -1.49
C ILE A 155 -4.77 7.19 -0.75
N LEU A 156 -4.35 8.42 -1.05
CA LEU A 156 -4.93 9.61 -0.43
C LEU A 156 -6.38 9.86 -0.86
N PHE A 157 -6.83 9.41 -2.03
CA PHE A 157 -8.25 9.36 -2.37
C PHE A 157 -9.04 8.46 -1.41
N GLY A 158 -8.45 7.37 -0.92
CA GLY A 158 -9.05 6.56 0.15
C GLY A 158 -9.20 7.34 1.47
N LEU A 159 -8.21 8.18 1.83
CA LEU A 159 -8.30 9.08 2.97
C LEU A 159 -9.43 10.10 2.77
N LEU A 160 -9.53 10.70 1.58
CA LEU A 160 -10.59 11.65 1.27
C LEU A 160 -11.97 10.98 1.33
N GLN A 161 -12.09 9.74 0.87
CA GLN A 161 -13.31 8.96 0.99
C GLN A 161 -13.74 8.83 2.46
N GLU A 162 -12.86 8.46 3.37
CA GLU A 162 -13.18 8.34 4.81
C GLU A 162 -13.36 9.70 5.51
N LYS A 163 -12.78 10.76 4.98
CA LYS A 163 -12.89 12.09 5.58
C LYS A 163 -14.20 12.78 5.27
N TYR A 164 -14.67 12.68 4.04
CA TYR A 164 -15.80 13.47 3.53
C TYR A 164 -17.07 12.66 3.33
N GLU A 165 -16.97 11.35 3.11
CA GLU A 165 -18.08 10.46 2.89
C GLU A 165 -18.29 9.53 4.09
N LYS A 166 -19.53 9.09 4.29
CA LYS A 166 -19.88 8.08 5.30
C LYS A 166 -20.24 6.76 4.62
N PRO A 167 -20.11 5.63 5.32
CA PRO A 167 -20.67 4.38 4.83
C PRO A 167 -22.16 4.54 4.47
N GLY A 168 -22.50 4.18 3.24
CA GLY A 168 -23.86 4.37 2.66
C GLY A 168 -23.98 5.61 1.76
N ASP A 169 -23.08 6.56 1.84
CA ASP A 169 -23.07 7.79 1.03
C ASP A 169 -22.33 7.61 -0.31
N GLY A 170 -21.90 8.72 -0.92
CA GLY A 170 -21.20 8.75 -2.19
C GLY A 170 -19.84 8.04 -2.19
N MET A 171 -19.36 7.69 -3.38
CA MET A 171 -18.08 7.01 -3.57
C MET A 171 -17.22 7.71 -4.63
N LEU A 172 -17.38 9.02 -4.83
CA LEU A 172 -16.60 9.73 -5.85
C LEU A 172 -15.09 9.68 -5.60
N PRO A 173 -14.57 9.97 -4.39
CA PRO A 173 -13.13 9.85 -4.14
C PRO A 173 -12.60 8.43 -4.40
N PHE A 174 -13.35 7.39 -4.01
CA PHE A 174 -13.01 6.00 -4.28
C PHE A 174 -12.81 5.73 -5.79
N TRP A 175 -13.73 6.18 -6.63
CA TRP A 175 -13.62 5.95 -8.08
C TRP A 175 -12.45 6.74 -8.70
N LEU A 176 -12.20 7.95 -8.24
CA LEU A 176 -11.01 8.72 -8.65
C LEU A 176 -9.72 8.00 -8.23
N GLY A 177 -9.71 7.41 -7.04
CA GLY A 177 -8.63 6.54 -6.58
C GLY A 177 -8.42 5.31 -7.46
N CYS A 178 -9.49 4.65 -7.91
CA CYS A 178 -9.41 3.53 -8.85
C CYS A 178 -8.79 3.94 -10.20
N ILE A 179 -9.16 5.12 -10.73
CA ILE A 179 -8.56 5.65 -11.97
C ILE A 179 -7.06 5.90 -11.80
N ALA A 180 -6.65 6.56 -10.70
CA ALA A 180 -5.24 6.75 -10.40
C ALA A 180 -4.51 5.42 -10.22
N GLY A 181 -5.15 4.47 -9.54
CA GLY A 181 -4.57 3.17 -9.18
C GLY A 181 -4.27 2.25 -10.36
N VAL A 182 -4.98 2.37 -11.48
CA VAL A 182 -4.72 1.54 -12.66
C VAL A 182 -3.43 1.94 -13.39
N THR A 183 -3.01 3.20 -13.26
CA THR A 183 -1.87 3.77 -14.02
C THR A 183 -0.54 3.03 -13.77
N PRO A 184 -0.10 2.78 -12.52
CA PRO A 184 1.13 2.03 -12.28
C PRO A 184 1.10 0.62 -12.90
N TRP A 185 -0.05 -0.05 -12.83
CA TRP A 185 -0.19 -1.41 -13.35
C TRP A 185 -0.15 -1.46 -14.87
N ILE A 186 -0.69 -0.45 -15.57
CA ILE A 186 -0.55 -0.32 -17.02
C ILE A 186 0.92 -0.12 -17.39
N ALA A 187 1.63 0.80 -16.72
CA ALA A 187 3.05 1.07 -16.99
C ALA A 187 3.91 -0.19 -16.79
N ILE A 188 3.75 -0.86 -15.65
CA ILE A 188 4.47 -2.10 -15.34
C ILE A 188 4.10 -3.22 -16.34
N GLY A 189 2.81 -3.35 -16.68
CA GLY A 189 2.32 -4.32 -17.65
C GLY A 189 2.92 -4.16 -19.04
N ILE A 190 3.09 -2.92 -19.52
CA ILE A 190 3.75 -2.63 -20.79
C ILE A 190 5.20 -3.15 -20.78
N TYR A 191 5.94 -2.92 -19.70
CA TYR A 191 7.32 -3.40 -19.59
C TYR A 191 7.37 -4.93 -19.48
N LEU A 192 6.42 -5.53 -18.74
CA LEU A 192 6.35 -6.99 -18.60
C LEU A 192 6.04 -7.71 -19.91
N VAL A 193 5.17 -7.14 -20.75
CA VAL A 193 4.83 -7.70 -22.08
C VAL A 193 5.92 -7.37 -23.10
N SER A 194 6.69 -6.31 -22.89
CA SER A 194 7.80 -5.86 -23.77
C SER A 194 7.45 -5.84 -25.25
N PRO A 195 6.42 -5.10 -25.68
CA PRO A 195 5.93 -5.14 -27.06
C PRO A 195 7.03 -4.77 -28.06
N GLY A 196 7.21 -5.60 -29.09
CA GLY A 196 8.24 -5.40 -30.10
C GLY A 196 9.65 -5.82 -29.71
N ASN A 197 9.83 -6.48 -28.57
CA ASN A 197 11.11 -7.00 -28.09
C ASN A 197 10.99 -8.50 -27.77
N ALA A 198 12.07 -9.25 -27.97
CA ALA A 198 12.16 -10.67 -27.63
C ALA A 198 12.55 -10.93 -26.14
N ALA A 199 12.60 -9.88 -25.32
CA ALA A 199 12.91 -10.00 -23.91
C ALA A 199 11.82 -10.79 -23.15
N ASN A 200 12.24 -11.79 -22.39
CA ASN A 200 11.38 -12.60 -21.53
C ASN A 200 11.80 -12.39 -20.06
N PRO A 201 11.07 -11.60 -19.29
CA PRO A 201 11.30 -11.48 -17.86
C PRO A 201 11.26 -12.86 -17.16
N PRO A 202 12.06 -13.06 -16.10
CA PRO A 202 12.01 -14.30 -15.32
C PRO A 202 10.59 -14.58 -14.77
N GLY A 203 10.21 -15.86 -14.66
CA GLY A 203 8.85 -16.26 -14.27
C GLY A 203 8.37 -15.69 -12.94
N PHE A 204 9.28 -15.49 -11.96
CA PHE A 204 8.91 -14.88 -10.68
C PHE A 204 8.42 -13.44 -10.81
N VAL A 205 8.86 -12.68 -11.82
CA VAL A 205 8.42 -11.29 -12.06
C VAL A 205 6.94 -11.26 -12.46
N TYR A 206 6.50 -12.22 -13.30
CA TYR A 206 5.08 -12.41 -13.61
C TYR A 206 4.29 -12.79 -12.34
N GLY A 207 4.85 -13.66 -11.51
CA GLY A 207 4.26 -14.04 -10.23
C GLY A 207 4.03 -12.84 -9.31
N ILE A 208 5.03 -11.95 -9.18
CA ILE A 208 4.93 -10.69 -8.44
C ILE A 208 3.82 -9.82 -9.02
N PHE A 209 3.83 -9.56 -10.33
CA PHE A 209 2.85 -8.70 -10.99
C PHE A 209 1.42 -9.19 -10.75
N ILE A 210 1.13 -10.45 -11.03
CA ILE A 210 -0.22 -11.01 -10.90
C ILE A 210 -0.69 -11.02 -9.44
N SER A 211 0.13 -11.54 -8.54
CA SER A 211 -0.26 -11.67 -7.13
C SER A 211 -0.45 -10.30 -6.47
N LEU A 212 0.45 -9.35 -6.70
CA LEU A 212 0.33 -8.02 -6.11
C LEU A 212 -0.79 -7.21 -6.74
N PHE A 213 -1.03 -7.33 -8.04
CA PHE A 213 -2.21 -6.74 -8.68
C PHE A 213 -3.50 -7.22 -7.99
N VAL A 214 -3.65 -8.52 -7.77
CA VAL A 214 -4.81 -9.08 -7.06
C VAL A 214 -4.91 -8.52 -5.64
N PHE A 215 -3.82 -8.53 -4.87
CA PHE A 215 -3.84 -8.03 -3.50
C PHE A 215 -4.15 -6.53 -3.41
N PHE A 216 -3.60 -5.70 -4.28
CA PHE A 216 -3.93 -4.27 -4.32
C PHE A 216 -5.43 -4.05 -4.60
N ASN A 217 -6.02 -4.83 -5.50
CA ASN A 217 -7.46 -4.77 -5.74
C ASN A 217 -8.29 -5.27 -4.54
N CYS A 218 -7.79 -6.22 -3.74
CA CYS A 218 -8.47 -6.63 -2.51
C CYS A 218 -8.64 -5.48 -1.52
N PHE A 219 -7.71 -4.51 -1.44
CA PHE A 219 -7.87 -3.31 -0.62
C PHE A 219 -9.02 -2.43 -1.12
N ALA A 220 -9.13 -2.22 -2.43
CA ALA A 220 -10.23 -1.48 -3.02
C ALA A 220 -11.58 -2.20 -2.80
N VAL A 221 -11.62 -3.51 -2.98
CA VAL A 221 -12.82 -4.33 -2.71
C VAL A 221 -13.21 -4.23 -1.24
N ASN A 222 -12.26 -4.29 -0.30
CA ASN A 222 -12.53 -4.15 1.13
C ASN A 222 -13.15 -2.78 1.45
N GLN A 223 -12.64 -1.67 0.88
CA GLN A 223 -13.22 -0.34 1.03
C GLN A 223 -14.64 -0.27 0.42
N TRP A 224 -14.81 -0.79 -0.77
CA TRP A 224 -16.11 -0.83 -1.44
C TRP A 224 -17.15 -1.58 -0.62
N LEU A 225 -16.79 -2.76 -0.08
CA LEU A 225 -17.68 -3.56 0.78
C LEU A 225 -18.07 -2.81 2.07
N GLN A 226 -17.10 -2.08 2.70
CA GLN A 226 -17.38 -1.25 3.88
C GLN A 226 -18.36 -0.12 3.56
N TYR A 227 -18.14 0.60 2.45
CA TYR A 227 -19.01 1.73 2.08
C TYR A 227 -20.38 1.28 1.61
N ARG A 228 -20.50 0.10 1.00
CA ARG A 228 -21.78 -0.53 0.67
C ARG A 228 -22.43 -1.27 1.84
N GLN A 229 -21.76 -1.34 2.98
CA GLN A 229 -22.23 -2.01 4.20
C GLN A 229 -22.67 -3.45 3.99
N ILE A 230 -21.93 -4.21 3.15
CA ILE A 230 -22.30 -5.57 2.74
C ILE A 230 -21.90 -6.57 3.82
N GLY A 231 -22.88 -7.28 4.38
CA GLY A 231 -22.66 -8.35 5.34
C GLY A 231 -21.84 -7.93 6.56
N LYS A 232 -20.73 -8.61 6.83
CA LYS A 232 -19.84 -8.29 7.97
C LYS A 232 -19.15 -6.92 7.85
N TRP A 233 -19.04 -6.38 6.65
CA TRP A 233 -18.42 -5.05 6.40
C TRP A 233 -19.28 -3.86 6.84
N SER A 234 -20.54 -4.08 7.25
CA SER A 234 -21.32 -3.06 7.96
C SER A 234 -20.69 -2.70 9.32
N ASP A 235 -19.87 -3.59 9.88
CA ASP A 235 -19.02 -3.33 11.04
C ASP A 235 -17.66 -2.77 10.59
N TYR A 236 -17.41 -1.49 10.85
CA TYR A 236 -16.17 -0.84 10.47
C TYR A 236 -14.91 -1.53 11.04
N LEU A 237 -14.96 -2.04 12.29
CA LEU A 237 -13.82 -2.73 12.89
C LEU A 237 -13.53 -4.09 12.23
N TYR A 238 -14.51 -4.71 11.61
CA TYR A 238 -14.28 -5.91 10.81
C TYR A 238 -13.46 -5.58 9.56
N GLY A 239 -13.88 -4.57 8.79
CA GLY A 239 -13.12 -4.11 7.62
C GLY A 239 -11.72 -3.60 7.99
N GLU A 240 -11.57 -2.93 9.15
CA GLU A 240 -10.25 -2.53 9.67
C GLU A 240 -9.34 -3.74 9.91
N THR A 241 -9.87 -4.81 10.51
CA THR A 241 -9.12 -6.06 10.71
C THR A 241 -8.71 -6.68 9.38
N VAL A 242 -9.58 -6.64 8.37
CA VAL A 242 -9.27 -7.12 7.01
C VAL A 242 -8.14 -6.29 6.39
N TYR A 243 -8.14 -4.95 6.51
CA TYR A 243 -7.05 -4.11 6.03
C TYR A 243 -5.70 -4.48 6.67
N ILE A 244 -5.67 -4.68 7.99
CA ILE A 244 -4.46 -5.07 8.71
C ILE A 244 -3.94 -6.42 8.21
N THR A 245 -4.83 -7.39 8.01
CA THR A 245 -4.48 -8.72 7.49
C THR A 245 -3.94 -8.63 6.05
N LEU A 246 -4.65 -7.92 5.16
CA LEU A 246 -4.23 -7.71 3.77
C LEU A 246 -2.88 -7.03 3.68
N SER A 247 -2.62 -6.04 4.55
CA SER A 247 -1.32 -5.35 4.61
C SER A 247 -0.18 -6.31 4.92
N LEU A 248 -0.34 -7.15 5.95
CA LEU A 248 0.67 -8.16 6.28
C LEU A 248 0.89 -9.12 5.11
N VAL A 249 -0.18 -9.69 4.57
CA VAL A 249 -0.09 -10.73 3.53
C VAL A 249 0.53 -10.18 2.25
N ALA A 250 0.09 -9.02 1.76
CA ALA A 250 0.60 -8.42 0.53
C ALA A 250 2.10 -8.05 0.66
N LYS A 251 2.49 -7.44 1.78
CA LYS A 251 3.89 -7.06 2.02
C LYS A 251 4.79 -8.26 2.23
N SER A 252 4.33 -9.26 2.97
CA SER A 252 5.05 -10.52 3.13
C SER A 252 5.25 -11.22 1.79
N LEU A 253 4.18 -11.30 1.00
CA LEU A 253 4.24 -11.96 -0.30
C LEU A 253 5.23 -11.28 -1.23
N LEU A 254 5.21 -9.94 -1.34
CA LEU A 254 6.18 -9.22 -2.15
C LEU A 254 7.60 -9.44 -1.64
N ALA A 255 7.85 -9.23 -0.34
CA ALA A 255 9.19 -9.36 0.23
C ALA A 255 9.79 -10.75 -0.02
N TRP A 256 9.01 -11.81 0.19
CA TRP A 256 9.51 -13.18 0.02
C TRP A 256 9.57 -13.64 -1.43
N GLN A 257 8.70 -13.17 -2.32
CA GLN A 257 8.84 -13.40 -3.76
C GLN A 257 10.10 -12.73 -4.32
N VAL A 258 10.36 -11.49 -3.92
CA VAL A 258 11.58 -10.76 -4.30
C VAL A 258 12.80 -11.47 -3.72
N PHE A 259 12.75 -11.85 -2.44
CA PHE A 259 13.84 -12.58 -1.80
C PHE A 259 14.16 -13.88 -2.57
N ALA A 260 13.17 -14.71 -2.83
CA ALA A 260 13.36 -15.98 -3.54
C ALA A 260 13.83 -15.79 -4.99
N GLY A 261 13.46 -14.68 -5.64
CA GLY A 261 13.82 -14.42 -7.03
C GLY A 261 15.18 -13.73 -7.24
N THR A 262 15.67 -12.96 -6.24
CA THR A 262 16.83 -12.07 -6.44
C THR A 262 17.83 -12.02 -5.29
N LEU A 263 17.46 -12.43 -4.08
CA LEU A 263 18.24 -12.17 -2.87
C LEU A 263 18.79 -13.43 -2.20
N VAL A 264 18.46 -14.62 -2.70
CA VAL A 264 18.98 -15.88 -2.18
C VAL A 264 20.48 -15.98 -2.47
N PRO A 265 21.35 -16.26 -1.47
CA PRO A 265 22.74 -16.58 -1.71
C PRO A 265 22.89 -17.79 -2.64
N SER A 266 23.73 -17.67 -3.66
CA SER A 266 24.08 -18.75 -4.60
C SER A 266 25.05 -19.75 -3.96
#